data_99f249609ee5548869fc1ad96a433ecc
#
_entry.id   99f249609ee5548869fc1ad96a433ecc
#
_cell.length_a   1.000
_cell.length_b   1.000
_cell.length_c   1.000
_cell.angle_alpha   90.00
_cell.angle_beta   90.00
_cell.angle_gamma   90.00
#
_symmetry.space_group_name_H-M   'P 1'
#
loop_
_entity.id
_entity.type
_entity.pdbx_description
1 polymer ?
#
loop_
_entity_poly.entity_id
_entity_poly.type
_entity_poly.pdbx_seq_one_letter_code
_entity_poly.pdbx_strand_id
1 'polypeptide(L)'
;MKKLLCAVLSGIMAFSTFAVAVPITASAAESQESVSATYGDFEYEINDSSVAITKYTGSAETVTIPSKIAGYRVAYIDQYAFYACTNLSSIVIPNSVTTIGWGAFSSCTSLSSVIIQRGVINIDGDAFYGCSSLSNITIPDSVTEIYERAFSSCTSLKSVTIPNSVTSIGNAAFSNCVSLSSIVIPNSVKSLGHDAFENCTSLSSVIIMSGVTSIGADAFYGCSSLSNITIPDSVTEIYDGAFSKTKWFDNQSDGVVYAGKVAYTYKGDMPKNTKYC
;
A
#
# COMPACT_ATOMS: atom_id res chain seq x y z
N MET A 1 -25.77 44.34 -33.10
CA MET A 1 -25.07 45.34 -33.98
C MET A 1 -23.69 45.57 -33.41
N LYS A 2 -22.71 45.37 -34.27
CA LYS A 2 -21.38 46.00 -34.34
C LYS A 2 -20.43 45.70 -33.18
N LYS A 3 -19.42 44.91 -33.38
CA LYS A 3 -18.18 45.05 -34.18
C LYS A 3 -17.13 45.91 -33.47
N LEU A 4 -15.99 45.31 -33.28
CA LEU A 4 -14.67 45.54 -33.88
C LEU A 4 -13.79 46.44 -32.98
N LEU A 5 -12.49 46.41 -32.94
CA LEU A 5 -11.42 45.89 -33.79
C LEU A 5 -10.06 46.12 -33.10
N CYS A 6 -9.11 45.32 -33.45
CA CYS A 6 -7.66 45.51 -33.36
C CYS A 6 -7.12 46.92 -33.51
N ALA A 7 -5.99 47.19 -32.90
CA ALA A 7 -4.93 47.99 -33.52
C ALA A 7 -3.54 47.65 -33.01
N VAL A 8 -2.72 47.21 -33.92
CA VAL A 8 -1.27 47.11 -33.91
C VAL A 8 -0.71 48.52 -34.08
N LEU A 9 0.34 48.87 -33.36
CA LEU A 9 1.26 49.91 -33.82
C LEU A 9 2.69 49.62 -33.34
N SER A 10 3.51 49.34 -34.31
CA SER A 10 4.98 49.32 -34.31
C SER A 10 5.56 50.71 -34.11
N GLY A 11 6.63 50.83 -33.36
CA GLY A 11 7.44 52.03 -33.29
C GLY A 11 8.89 51.69 -32.89
N ILE A 12 9.75 51.65 -33.88
CA ILE A 12 11.20 51.52 -33.75
C ILE A 12 11.76 52.88 -33.30
N MET A 13 12.59 52.91 -32.24
CA MET A 13 13.69 53.88 -32.12
C MET A 13 14.86 53.25 -31.37
N ALA A 14 15.97 53.22 -32.07
CA ALA A 14 17.28 52.85 -31.57
C ALA A 14 17.92 53.99 -30.78
N PHE A 15 18.48 53.73 -29.64
CA PHE A 15 19.61 54.47 -29.08
C PHE A 15 20.57 53.51 -28.37
N SER A 16 21.79 53.51 -28.87
CA SER A 16 22.95 52.86 -28.31
C SER A 16 23.44 53.53 -27.02
N THR A 17 23.74 52.77 -25.97
CA THR A 17 24.88 53.06 -25.07
C THR A 17 25.21 51.86 -24.17
N PHE A 18 26.44 51.47 -24.28
CA PHE A 18 27.33 50.82 -23.32
C PHE A 18 26.82 49.74 -22.37
N ALA A 19 27.20 48.52 -22.70
CA ALA A 19 27.14 47.35 -21.84
C ALA A 19 28.17 47.45 -20.70
N VAL A 20 27.70 47.39 -19.46
CA VAL A 20 28.48 46.87 -18.33
C VAL A 20 27.96 45.47 -18.07
N ALA A 21 28.78 44.49 -18.41
CA ALA A 21 28.48 43.10 -18.09
C ALA A 21 28.63 42.86 -16.58
N VAL A 22 27.54 42.72 -15.88
CA VAL A 22 27.50 42.10 -14.56
C VAL A 22 27.20 40.62 -14.78
N PRO A 23 28.02 39.70 -14.26
CA PRO A 23 27.69 38.29 -14.36
C PRO A 23 26.47 38.02 -13.46
N ILE A 24 25.33 37.83 -14.08
CA ILE A 24 24.15 37.30 -13.41
C ILE A 24 24.38 35.80 -13.24
N THR A 25 24.86 35.39 -12.07
CA THR A 25 24.71 34.01 -11.61
C THR A 25 23.25 33.87 -11.18
N ALA A 26 22.38 33.64 -12.14
CA ALA A 26 21.02 33.24 -11.87
C ALA A 26 21.02 31.72 -11.63
N SER A 27 21.16 31.33 -10.40
CA SER A 27 20.60 30.07 -9.92
C SER A 27 19.12 30.31 -9.69
N ALA A 28 18.35 30.32 -10.75
CA ALA A 28 16.91 30.16 -10.66
C ALA A 28 16.64 28.64 -10.66
N ALA A 29 16.55 28.07 -9.48
CA ALA A 29 15.71 26.90 -9.32
C ALA A 29 14.28 27.45 -9.54
N GLU A 30 13.76 27.34 -10.76
CA GLU A 30 12.34 27.47 -11.01
C GLU A 30 11.67 26.35 -10.21
N SER A 31 11.02 26.74 -9.12
CA SER A 31 9.97 25.91 -8.54
C SER A 31 8.93 25.78 -9.63
N GLN A 32 8.86 24.63 -10.29
CA GLN A 32 7.73 24.30 -11.17
C GLN A 32 6.49 24.33 -10.28
N GLU A 33 5.67 25.37 -10.44
CA GLU A 33 4.34 25.38 -9.85
C GLU A 33 3.57 24.23 -10.49
N SER A 34 3.20 23.24 -9.68
CA SER A 34 2.32 22.17 -10.11
C SER A 34 0.99 22.79 -10.54
N VAL A 35 0.64 22.65 -11.82
CA VAL A 35 -0.62 23.15 -12.35
C VAL A 35 -1.69 22.12 -12.06
N SER A 36 -2.50 22.38 -11.04
CA SER A 36 -3.70 21.59 -10.78
C SER A 36 -4.73 21.83 -11.88
N ALA A 37 -5.26 20.76 -12.46
CA ALA A 37 -6.24 20.77 -13.52
C ALA A 37 -7.29 19.68 -13.32
N THR A 38 -8.38 19.71 -14.13
CA THR A 38 -9.44 18.70 -14.06
C THR A 38 -9.62 17.97 -15.39
N TYR A 39 -9.95 16.68 -15.32
CA TYR A 39 -10.32 15.84 -16.44
C TYR A 39 -11.52 14.96 -16.02
N GLY A 40 -12.71 15.34 -16.46
CA GLY A 40 -13.94 14.74 -15.92
C GLY A 40 -13.99 14.92 -14.39
N ASP A 41 -14.16 13.83 -13.69
CA ASP A 41 -14.21 13.80 -12.21
C ASP A 41 -12.83 13.69 -11.54
N PHE A 42 -11.74 13.81 -12.29
CA PHE A 42 -10.39 13.73 -11.74
C PHE A 42 -9.73 15.10 -11.65
N GLU A 43 -9.28 15.49 -10.47
CA GLU A 43 -8.28 16.52 -10.29
C GLU A 43 -6.91 15.89 -10.47
N TYR A 44 -6.00 16.55 -11.14
CA TYR A 44 -4.68 16.01 -11.44
C TYR A 44 -3.62 17.10 -11.51
N GLU A 45 -2.38 16.67 -11.36
CA GLU A 45 -1.19 17.48 -11.57
C GLU A 45 -0.30 16.84 -12.63
N ILE A 46 0.40 17.69 -13.40
CA ILE A 46 1.41 17.23 -14.34
C ILE A 46 2.77 17.46 -13.71
N ASN A 47 3.50 16.38 -13.48
CA ASN A 47 4.85 16.38 -12.95
C ASN A 47 5.80 15.86 -14.03
N ASP A 48 6.70 16.72 -14.52
CA ASP A 48 7.64 16.43 -15.62
C ASP A 48 6.96 15.90 -16.88
N SER A 49 6.78 14.59 -17.00
CA SER A 49 6.22 13.93 -18.19
C SER A 49 5.06 12.98 -17.85
N SER A 50 4.52 13.06 -16.65
CA SER A 50 3.47 12.16 -16.16
C SER A 50 2.40 12.93 -15.37
N VAL A 51 1.26 12.27 -15.20
CA VAL A 51 0.12 12.76 -14.42
C VAL A 51 0.05 12.01 -13.11
N ALA A 52 -0.17 12.77 -12.04
CA ALA A 52 -0.65 12.29 -10.76
C ALA A 52 -2.13 12.67 -10.61
N ILE A 53 -3.00 11.69 -10.33
CA ILE A 53 -4.38 11.95 -9.93
C ILE A 53 -4.35 12.35 -8.46
N THR A 54 -4.69 13.60 -8.17
CA THR A 54 -4.65 14.16 -6.81
C THR A 54 -5.97 14.02 -6.09
N LYS A 55 -7.11 13.98 -6.83
CA LYS A 55 -8.42 13.77 -6.22
C LYS A 55 -9.46 13.25 -7.21
N TYR A 56 -10.33 12.40 -6.74
CA TYR A 56 -11.58 12.02 -7.41
C TYR A 56 -12.75 12.77 -6.77
N THR A 57 -13.50 13.49 -7.59
CA THR A 57 -14.64 14.34 -7.18
C THR A 57 -15.98 13.78 -7.60
N GLY A 58 -15.98 12.66 -8.34
CA GLY A 58 -17.17 12.02 -8.83
C GLY A 58 -17.89 11.18 -7.77
N SER A 59 -19.08 10.70 -8.16
CA SER A 59 -19.91 9.85 -7.31
C SER A 59 -20.27 8.50 -7.95
N ALA A 60 -19.57 8.15 -9.05
CA ALA A 60 -19.86 6.92 -9.79
C ALA A 60 -19.52 5.67 -8.95
N GLU A 61 -20.35 4.64 -9.07
CA GLU A 61 -20.12 3.34 -8.44
C GLU A 61 -18.96 2.57 -9.10
N THR A 62 -18.73 2.83 -10.39
CA THR A 62 -17.66 2.17 -11.15
C THR A 62 -16.79 3.18 -11.85
N VAL A 63 -15.49 3.09 -11.63
CA VAL A 63 -14.51 4.01 -12.20
C VAL A 63 -13.43 3.23 -12.97
N THR A 64 -13.11 3.70 -14.15
CA THR A 64 -11.91 3.28 -14.88
C THR A 64 -10.96 4.46 -14.98
N ILE A 65 -9.80 4.35 -14.34
CA ILE A 65 -8.77 5.39 -14.43
C ILE A 65 -8.22 5.40 -15.87
N PRO A 66 -8.18 6.55 -16.55
CA PRO A 66 -7.62 6.64 -17.89
C PRO A 66 -6.10 6.45 -17.84
N SER A 67 -5.53 5.75 -18.83
CA SER A 67 -4.08 5.56 -18.91
C SER A 67 -3.32 6.83 -19.30
N LYS A 68 -4.02 7.82 -19.85
CA LYS A 68 -3.50 9.16 -20.23
C LYS A 68 -4.51 10.24 -19.94
N ILE A 69 -4.03 11.40 -19.50
CA ILE A 69 -4.77 12.64 -19.35
C ILE A 69 -3.93 13.75 -20.00
N ALA A 70 -4.57 14.62 -20.80
CA ALA A 70 -3.91 15.70 -21.52
C ALA A 70 -2.68 15.27 -22.37
N GLY A 71 -2.69 14.01 -22.86
CA GLY A 71 -1.58 13.42 -23.62
C GLY A 71 -0.47 12.80 -22.78
N TYR A 72 -0.41 13.08 -21.49
CA TYR A 72 0.56 12.53 -20.55
C TYR A 72 0.08 11.22 -19.94
N ARG A 73 1.03 10.35 -19.61
CA ARG A 73 0.76 9.08 -18.93
C ARG A 73 0.30 9.31 -17.50
N VAL A 74 -0.81 8.71 -17.08
CA VAL A 74 -1.20 8.65 -15.67
C VAL A 74 -0.32 7.63 -14.96
N ALA A 75 0.64 8.11 -14.16
CA ALA A 75 1.63 7.27 -13.49
C ALA A 75 1.36 7.11 -12.00
N TYR A 76 0.65 8.05 -11.38
CA TYR A 76 0.45 8.08 -9.94
C TYR A 76 -1.03 8.26 -9.59
N ILE A 77 -1.51 7.53 -8.60
CA ILE A 77 -2.68 7.86 -7.80
C ILE A 77 -2.11 8.42 -6.51
N ASP A 78 -2.30 9.72 -6.28
CA ASP A 78 -1.66 10.41 -5.18
C ASP A 78 -2.29 10.08 -3.82
N GLN A 79 -1.67 10.57 -2.76
CA GLN A 79 -2.17 10.36 -1.41
C GLN A 79 -3.61 10.82 -1.27
N TYR A 80 -4.45 9.97 -0.67
CA TYR A 80 -5.88 10.25 -0.41
C TYR A 80 -6.73 10.58 -1.65
N ALA A 81 -6.27 10.31 -2.88
CA ALA A 81 -6.96 10.71 -4.10
C ALA A 81 -8.42 10.21 -4.19
N PHE A 82 -8.74 9.05 -3.64
CA PHE A 82 -10.09 8.47 -3.55
C PHE A 82 -10.53 8.26 -2.10
N TYR A 83 -9.96 9.02 -1.14
CA TYR A 83 -10.29 8.86 0.27
C TYR A 83 -11.79 8.97 0.52
N ALA A 84 -12.35 8.01 1.26
CA ALA A 84 -13.76 7.96 1.65
C ALA A 84 -14.75 8.04 0.47
N CYS A 85 -14.38 7.56 -0.72
CA CYS A 85 -15.30 7.40 -1.85
C CYS A 85 -16.26 6.23 -1.57
N THR A 86 -17.23 6.46 -0.66
CA THR A 86 -18.12 5.41 -0.13
C THR A 86 -19.13 4.87 -1.14
N ASN A 87 -19.36 5.57 -2.26
CA ASN A 87 -20.20 5.08 -3.36
C ASN A 87 -19.43 4.17 -4.33
N LEU A 88 -18.09 4.25 -4.34
CA LEU A 88 -17.24 3.51 -5.27
C LEU A 88 -17.26 2.01 -4.92
N SER A 89 -17.84 1.20 -5.80
CA SER A 89 -17.93 -0.26 -5.65
C SER A 89 -16.89 -1.02 -6.47
N SER A 90 -16.44 -0.43 -7.58
CA SER A 90 -15.47 -1.06 -8.49
C SER A 90 -14.54 -0.04 -9.13
N ILE A 91 -13.24 -0.39 -9.22
CA ILE A 91 -12.24 0.44 -9.89
C ILE A 91 -11.28 -0.40 -10.74
N VAL A 92 -10.90 0.17 -11.91
CA VAL A 92 -9.85 -0.36 -12.76
C VAL A 92 -8.67 0.60 -12.76
N ILE A 93 -7.51 0.12 -12.31
CA ILE A 93 -6.23 0.83 -12.27
C ILE A 93 -5.40 0.35 -13.46
N PRO A 94 -5.10 1.23 -14.45
CA PRO A 94 -4.43 0.84 -15.68
C PRO A 94 -2.95 0.51 -15.49
N ASN A 95 -2.37 -0.18 -16.45
CA ASN A 95 -0.94 -0.54 -16.47
C ASN A 95 0.01 0.66 -16.57
N SER A 96 -0.51 1.86 -16.81
CA SER A 96 0.27 3.09 -16.79
C SER A 96 0.63 3.53 -15.36
N VAL A 97 -0.19 3.19 -14.36
CA VAL A 97 0.04 3.55 -12.96
C VAL A 97 1.19 2.71 -12.39
N THR A 98 2.12 3.38 -11.72
CA THR A 98 3.26 2.74 -11.04
C THR A 98 3.14 2.75 -9.53
N THR A 99 2.42 3.74 -8.98
CA THR A 99 2.27 3.90 -7.53
C THR A 99 0.81 4.18 -7.17
N ILE A 100 0.32 3.44 -6.20
CA ILE A 100 -0.91 3.72 -5.46
C ILE A 100 -0.45 4.34 -4.14
N GLY A 101 -0.66 5.66 -4.00
CA GLY A 101 -0.13 6.45 -2.91
C GLY A 101 -0.79 6.20 -1.56
N TRP A 102 -0.24 6.84 -0.54
CA TRP A 102 -0.69 6.73 0.84
C TRP A 102 -2.19 7.00 0.99
N GLY A 103 -2.92 6.05 1.59
CA GLY A 103 -4.35 6.20 1.84
C GLY A 103 -5.22 6.43 0.59
N ALA A 104 -4.70 6.15 -0.61
CA ALA A 104 -5.36 6.52 -1.88
C ALA A 104 -6.82 6.07 -1.96
N PHE A 105 -7.16 4.88 -1.46
CA PHE A 105 -8.52 4.33 -1.38
C PHE A 105 -8.98 4.10 0.07
N SER A 106 -8.33 4.74 1.04
CA SER A 106 -8.67 4.55 2.46
C SER A 106 -10.15 4.91 2.71
N SER A 107 -10.83 4.06 3.46
CA SER A 107 -12.25 4.21 3.81
C SER A 107 -13.23 4.17 2.63
N CYS A 108 -12.86 3.59 1.49
CA CYS A 108 -13.77 3.26 0.41
C CYS A 108 -14.60 2.03 0.81
N THR A 109 -15.57 2.22 1.71
CA THR A 109 -16.26 1.12 2.40
C THR A 109 -17.11 0.24 1.49
N SER A 110 -17.58 0.75 0.34
CA SER A 110 -18.34 -0.02 -0.66
C SER A 110 -17.45 -0.71 -1.71
N LEU A 111 -16.13 -0.42 -1.72
CA LEU A 111 -15.22 -0.94 -2.72
C LEU A 111 -15.03 -2.45 -2.57
N SER A 112 -15.67 -3.20 -3.47
CA SER A 112 -15.70 -4.67 -3.46
C SER A 112 -14.83 -5.30 -4.54
N SER A 113 -14.52 -4.55 -5.60
CA SER A 113 -13.74 -5.02 -6.76
C SER A 113 -12.67 -4.00 -7.15
N VAL A 114 -11.42 -4.44 -7.16
CA VAL A 114 -10.26 -3.67 -7.60
C VAL A 114 -9.50 -4.49 -8.62
N ILE A 115 -9.35 -3.95 -9.83
CA ILE A 115 -8.51 -4.54 -10.87
C ILE A 115 -7.24 -3.70 -10.97
N ILE A 116 -6.12 -4.25 -10.50
CA ILE A 116 -4.80 -3.63 -10.63
C ILE A 116 -4.09 -4.29 -11.81
N GLN A 117 -3.86 -3.52 -12.87
CA GLN A 117 -3.13 -4.03 -14.03
C GLN A 117 -1.61 -4.07 -13.76
N ARG A 118 -0.87 -4.86 -14.54
CA ARG A 118 0.60 -4.96 -14.43
C ARG A 118 1.24 -3.63 -14.76
N GLY A 119 1.86 -2.99 -13.81
CA GLY A 119 2.47 -1.65 -13.91
C GLY A 119 2.71 -1.07 -12.54
N VAL A 120 1.81 -1.39 -11.60
CA VAL A 120 1.95 -0.95 -10.21
C VAL A 120 3.12 -1.68 -9.55
N ILE A 121 4.05 -0.90 -9.03
CA ILE A 121 5.26 -1.35 -8.32
C ILE A 121 5.05 -1.22 -6.82
N ASN A 122 4.45 -0.10 -6.37
CA ASN A 122 4.24 0.20 -4.96
C ASN A 122 2.75 0.32 -4.62
N ILE A 123 2.35 -0.33 -3.53
CA ILE A 123 1.08 -0.13 -2.84
C ILE A 123 1.44 0.48 -1.49
N ASP A 124 1.35 1.82 -1.40
CA ASP A 124 1.82 2.56 -0.24
C ASP A 124 0.95 2.34 1.01
N GLY A 125 1.39 2.90 2.13
CA GLY A 125 0.71 2.73 3.41
C GLY A 125 -0.74 3.18 3.37
N ASP A 126 -1.59 2.50 4.13
CA ASP A 126 -3.04 2.76 4.19
C ASP A 126 -3.79 2.72 2.85
N ALA A 127 -3.16 2.32 1.73
CA ALA A 127 -3.72 2.47 0.37
C ALA A 127 -5.17 1.96 0.26
N PHE A 128 -5.51 0.84 0.89
CA PHE A 128 -6.85 0.25 0.95
C PHE A 128 -7.36 0.09 2.39
N TYR A 129 -6.84 0.90 3.33
CA TYR A 129 -7.26 0.84 4.72
C TYR A 129 -8.77 0.99 4.85
N GLY A 130 -9.44 0.08 5.56
CA GLY A 130 -10.86 0.17 5.81
C GLY A 130 -11.77 -0.05 4.60
N CYS A 131 -11.26 -0.63 3.50
CA CYS A 131 -12.08 -1.09 2.38
C CYS A 131 -12.87 -2.34 2.79
N SER A 132 -13.87 -2.14 3.66
CA SER A 132 -14.55 -3.22 4.38
C SER A 132 -15.35 -4.18 3.50
N SER A 133 -15.72 -3.76 2.29
CA SER A 133 -16.42 -4.63 1.32
C SER A 133 -15.46 -5.38 0.38
N LEU A 134 -14.14 -5.10 0.41
CA LEU A 134 -13.18 -5.74 -0.48
C LEU A 134 -13.03 -7.22 -0.13
N SER A 135 -13.57 -8.08 -1.00
CA SER A 135 -13.64 -9.52 -0.72
C SER A 135 -12.46 -10.31 -1.29
N ASN A 136 -11.89 -9.83 -2.37
CA ASN A 136 -10.73 -10.42 -3.02
C ASN A 136 -9.90 -9.33 -3.70
N ILE A 137 -8.60 -9.52 -3.77
CA ILE A 137 -7.70 -8.67 -4.54
C ILE A 137 -6.60 -9.52 -5.16
N THR A 138 -6.25 -9.22 -6.39
CA THR A 138 -5.08 -9.78 -7.05
C THR A 138 -3.98 -8.73 -7.09
N ILE A 139 -2.89 -9.00 -6.39
CA ILE A 139 -1.69 -8.16 -6.40
C ILE A 139 -0.85 -8.60 -7.61
N PRO A 140 -0.55 -7.70 -8.58
CA PRO A 140 0.20 -8.07 -9.76
C PRO A 140 1.67 -8.37 -9.47
N ASP A 141 2.30 -9.20 -10.33
CA ASP A 141 3.71 -9.60 -10.22
C ASP A 141 4.72 -8.43 -10.36
N SER A 142 4.24 -7.23 -10.67
CA SER A 142 5.06 -6.01 -10.69
C SER A 142 5.25 -5.39 -9.31
N VAL A 143 4.40 -5.73 -8.32
CA VAL A 143 4.49 -5.18 -6.96
C VAL A 143 5.65 -5.80 -6.21
N THR A 144 6.52 -4.96 -5.64
CA THR A 144 7.70 -5.37 -4.90
C THR A 144 7.57 -5.22 -3.39
N GLU A 145 6.69 -4.33 -2.94
CA GLU A 145 6.49 -4.05 -1.52
C GLU A 145 5.00 -3.80 -1.22
N ILE A 146 4.54 -4.32 -0.09
CA ILE A 146 3.25 -4.02 0.53
C ILE A 146 3.57 -3.25 1.80
N TYR A 147 3.25 -1.94 1.80
CA TYR A 147 3.61 -1.07 2.90
C TYR A 147 2.67 -1.21 4.10
N GLU A 148 2.96 -0.43 5.14
CA GLU A 148 2.23 -0.51 6.40
C GLU A 148 0.73 -0.24 6.21
N ARG A 149 -0.11 -1.05 6.89
CA ARG A 149 -1.57 -0.95 6.91
C ARG A 149 -2.26 -0.96 5.54
N ALA A 150 -1.55 -1.32 4.46
CA ALA A 150 -2.05 -1.22 3.09
C ALA A 150 -3.43 -1.87 2.89
N PHE A 151 -3.74 -2.97 3.57
CA PHE A 151 -5.04 -3.67 3.54
C PHE A 151 -5.64 -3.84 4.95
N SER A 152 -5.17 -3.07 5.94
CA SER A 152 -5.69 -3.17 7.29
C SER A 152 -7.20 -2.85 7.31
N SER A 153 -7.95 -3.60 8.10
CA SER A 153 -9.42 -3.48 8.23
C SER A 153 -10.20 -3.74 6.93
N CYS A 154 -9.65 -4.47 5.98
CA CYS A 154 -10.39 -5.06 4.88
C CYS A 154 -11.19 -6.27 5.38
N THR A 155 -12.25 -6.01 6.14
CA THR A 155 -12.94 -7.03 6.95
C THR A 155 -13.61 -8.14 6.15
N SER A 156 -13.96 -7.89 4.89
CA SER A 156 -14.52 -8.89 3.97
C SER A 156 -13.48 -9.66 3.17
N LEU A 157 -12.18 -9.35 3.28
CA LEU A 157 -11.11 -9.96 2.48
C LEU A 157 -10.95 -11.44 2.86
N LYS A 158 -11.36 -12.34 1.94
CA LYS A 158 -11.36 -13.79 2.16
C LYS A 158 -10.06 -14.46 1.73
N SER A 159 -9.45 -13.93 0.69
CA SER A 159 -8.21 -14.44 0.13
C SER A 159 -7.39 -13.34 -0.54
N VAL A 160 -6.09 -13.47 -0.47
CA VAL A 160 -5.12 -12.65 -1.18
C VAL A 160 -3.96 -13.56 -1.63
N THR A 161 -3.50 -13.35 -2.85
CA THR A 161 -2.28 -14.00 -3.33
C THR A 161 -1.15 -12.99 -3.33
N ILE A 162 -0.10 -13.27 -2.57
CA ILE A 162 1.12 -12.46 -2.54
C ILE A 162 2.07 -13.00 -3.59
N PRO A 163 2.42 -12.22 -4.61
CA PRO A 163 3.29 -12.68 -5.70
C PRO A 163 4.75 -12.82 -5.24
N ASN A 164 5.52 -13.63 -5.99
CA ASN A 164 6.94 -13.85 -5.71
C ASN A 164 7.84 -12.62 -5.98
N SER A 165 7.28 -11.52 -6.44
CA SER A 165 7.96 -10.23 -6.55
C SER A 165 8.02 -9.46 -5.23
N VAL A 166 7.09 -9.73 -4.30
CA VAL A 166 7.00 -9.02 -3.01
C VAL A 166 8.14 -9.47 -2.10
N THR A 167 8.94 -8.51 -1.64
CA THR A 167 10.10 -8.73 -0.77
C THR A 167 9.86 -8.40 0.69
N SER A 168 8.86 -7.54 0.97
CA SER A 168 8.48 -7.18 2.34
C SER A 168 6.96 -7.01 2.51
N ILE A 169 6.47 -7.37 3.69
CA ILE A 169 5.11 -7.12 4.17
C ILE A 169 5.23 -6.22 5.39
N GLY A 170 4.72 -5.00 5.27
CA GLY A 170 4.83 -3.93 6.27
C GLY A 170 4.03 -4.18 7.54
N ASN A 171 4.20 -3.29 8.51
CA ASN A 171 3.51 -3.36 9.79
C ASN A 171 1.98 -3.27 9.58
N ALA A 172 1.23 -4.12 10.27
CA ALA A 172 -0.22 -4.17 10.24
C ALA A 172 -0.82 -4.28 8.82
N ALA A 173 -0.05 -4.73 7.80
CA ALA A 173 -0.46 -4.69 6.40
C ALA A 173 -1.82 -5.36 6.14
N PHE A 174 -2.16 -6.42 6.86
CA PHE A 174 -3.44 -7.15 6.80
C PHE A 174 -4.11 -7.24 8.19
N SER A 175 -3.75 -6.38 9.14
CA SER A 175 -4.38 -6.37 10.47
C SER A 175 -5.90 -6.20 10.35
N ASN A 176 -6.66 -6.92 11.17
CA ASN A 176 -8.12 -6.91 11.19
C ASN A 176 -8.80 -7.36 9.87
N CYS A 177 -8.12 -8.14 9.02
CA CYS A 177 -8.74 -8.85 7.90
C CYS A 177 -9.49 -10.09 8.43
N VAL A 178 -10.57 -9.85 9.15
CA VAL A 178 -11.26 -10.89 9.96
C VAL A 178 -11.83 -12.05 9.14
N SER A 179 -12.05 -11.88 7.84
CA SER A 179 -12.55 -12.93 6.94
C SER A 179 -11.43 -13.71 6.23
N LEU A 180 -10.15 -13.31 6.35
CA LEU A 180 -9.03 -13.98 5.71
C LEU A 180 -8.84 -15.38 6.28
N SER A 181 -8.98 -16.40 5.44
CA SER A 181 -9.02 -17.80 5.89
C SER A 181 -7.69 -18.53 5.84
N SER A 182 -6.85 -18.17 4.90
CA SER A 182 -5.52 -18.76 4.71
C SER A 182 -4.58 -17.79 4.00
N ILE A 183 -3.28 -17.93 4.22
CA ILE A 183 -2.24 -17.17 3.53
C ILE A 183 -1.00 -18.01 3.27
N VAL A 184 -0.37 -17.77 2.13
CA VAL A 184 0.96 -18.27 1.79
C VAL A 184 1.91 -17.09 1.69
N ILE A 185 2.98 -17.10 2.49
CA ILE A 185 4.04 -16.09 2.45
C ILE A 185 5.15 -16.64 1.55
N PRO A 186 5.42 -16.01 0.40
CA PRO A 186 6.35 -16.55 -0.59
C PRO A 186 7.83 -16.43 -0.18
N ASN A 187 8.70 -17.16 -0.87
CA ASN A 187 10.15 -17.17 -0.63
C ASN A 187 10.84 -15.81 -0.77
N SER A 188 10.23 -14.90 -1.53
CA SER A 188 10.78 -13.56 -1.76
C SER A 188 10.73 -12.69 -0.50
N VAL A 189 9.71 -12.89 0.34
CA VAL A 189 9.53 -12.13 1.59
C VAL A 189 10.62 -12.51 2.60
N LYS A 190 11.31 -11.50 3.15
CA LYS A 190 12.40 -11.67 4.12
C LYS A 190 11.92 -11.54 5.56
N SER A 191 10.96 -10.65 5.79
CA SER A 191 10.41 -10.40 7.12
C SER A 191 8.92 -10.12 7.06
N LEU A 192 8.21 -10.49 8.11
CA LEU A 192 6.86 -10.02 8.40
C LEU A 192 6.94 -8.85 9.38
N GLY A 193 6.23 -7.77 9.07
CA GLY A 193 6.13 -6.60 9.93
C GLY A 193 5.40 -6.91 11.25
N HIS A 194 5.49 -5.98 12.20
CA HIS A 194 4.70 -6.04 13.44
C HIS A 194 3.21 -6.01 13.08
N ASP A 195 2.38 -6.76 13.81
CA ASP A 195 0.92 -6.80 13.65
C ASP A 195 0.45 -7.21 12.25
N ALA A 196 1.32 -7.75 11.37
CA ALA A 196 1.06 -7.91 9.94
C ALA A 196 -0.28 -8.61 9.63
N PHE A 197 -0.71 -9.57 10.45
CA PHE A 197 -1.98 -10.31 10.37
C PHE A 197 -2.72 -10.29 11.72
N GLU A 198 -2.48 -9.27 12.54
CA GLU A 198 -3.14 -9.13 13.84
C GLU A 198 -4.67 -9.21 13.69
N ASN A 199 -5.32 -9.96 14.59
CA ASN A 199 -6.78 -10.11 14.62
C ASN A 199 -7.42 -10.64 13.31
N CYS A 200 -6.69 -11.37 12.48
CA CYS A 200 -7.27 -12.14 11.38
C CYS A 200 -8.00 -13.37 11.93
N THR A 201 -9.17 -13.17 12.54
CA THR A 201 -9.85 -14.17 13.38
C THR A 201 -10.28 -15.44 12.64
N SER A 202 -10.53 -15.37 11.32
CA SER A 202 -10.84 -16.54 10.49
C SER A 202 -9.61 -17.26 9.95
N LEU A 203 -8.39 -16.71 10.13
CA LEU A 203 -7.17 -17.26 9.59
C LEU A 203 -6.85 -18.60 10.30
N SER A 204 -7.04 -19.69 9.57
CA SER A 204 -6.90 -21.06 10.12
C SER A 204 -5.61 -21.75 9.72
N SER A 205 -4.99 -21.31 8.60
CA SER A 205 -3.78 -21.90 8.05
C SER A 205 -2.84 -20.84 7.49
N VAL A 206 -1.55 -20.95 7.87
CA VAL A 206 -0.46 -20.09 7.36
C VAL A 206 0.68 -20.98 6.91
N ILE A 207 1.15 -20.74 5.68
CA ILE A 207 2.36 -21.37 5.14
C ILE A 207 3.41 -20.28 4.94
N ILE A 208 4.49 -20.35 5.71
CA ILE A 208 5.66 -19.47 5.55
C ILE A 208 6.73 -20.23 4.78
N MET A 209 7.14 -19.68 3.65
CA MET A 209 8.18 -20.30 2.82
C MET A 209 9.59 -19.96 3.30
N SER A 210 10.60 -20.71 2.82
CA SER A 210 11.98 -20.71 3.31
C SER A 210 12.79 -19.42 3.05
N GLY A 211 12.16 -18.37 2.51
CA GLY A 211 12.79 -17.05 2.36
C GLY A 211 12.71 -16.18 3.59
N VAL A 212 11.72 -16.43 4.46
CA VAL A 212 11.47 -15.60 5.65
C VAL A 212 12.47 -15.93 6.75
N THR A 213 13.08 -14.89 7.33
CA THR A 213 14.06 -15.01 8.41
C THR A 213 13.56 -14.46 9.74
N SER A 214 12.59 -13.50 9.70
CA SER A 214 12.04 -12.93 10.94
C SER A 214 10.52 -12.75 10.88
N ILE A 215 9.86 -12.90 12.03
CA ILE A 215 8.43 -12.69 12.26
C ILE A 215 8.28 -11.60 13.31
N GLY A 216 7.65 -10.48 12.95
CA GLY A 216 7.47 -9.31 13.79
C GLY A 216 6.62 -9.58 15.03
N ALA A 217 6.68 -8.65 15.99
CA ALA A 217 5.86 -8.73 17.19
C ALA A 217 4.37 -8.71 16.82
N ASP A 218 3.59 -9.50 17.53
CA ASP A 218 2.14 -9.60 17.37
C ASP A 218 1.68 -9.96 15.92
N ALA A 219 2.59 -10.46 15.07
CA ALA A 219 2.32 -10.68 13.64
C ALA A 219 1.06 -11.52 13.37
N PHE A 220 0.72 -12.45 14.23
CA PHE A 220 -0.50 -13.29 14.19
C PHE A 220 -1.31 -13.22 15.49
N TYR A 221 -1.09 -12.16 16.29
CA TYR A 221 -1.83 -11.99 17.54
C TYR A 221 -3.34 -12.00 17.30
N GLY A 222 -4.08 -12.72 18.11
CA GLY A 222 -5.55 -12.75 18.00
C GLY A 222 -6.09 -13.50 16.77
N CYS A 223 -5.26 -14.19 15.98
CA CYS A 223 -5.70 -15.13 14.95
C CYS A 223 -6.31 -16.38 15.62
N SER A 224 -7.49 -16.23 16.21
CA SER A 224 -8.10 -17.22 17.09
C SER A 224 -8.44 -18.55 16.41
N SER A 225 -8.57 -18.59 15.09
CA SER A 225 -8.76 -19.83 14.32
C SER A 225 -7.46 -20.51 13.91
N LEU A 226 -6.30 -19.85 14.05
CA LEU A 226 -5.02 -20.35 13.56
C LEU A 226 -4.59 -21.59 14.35
N SER A 227 -4.75 -22.74 13.74
CA SER A 227 -4.36 -24.04 14.31
C SER A 227 -3.21 -24.70 13.54
N ASN A 228 -3.01 -24.33 12.29
CA ASN A 228 -1.99 -24.88 11.43
C ASN A 228 -1.05 -23.77 10.92
N ILE A 229 0.22 -23.88 11.29
CA ILE A 229 1.25 -22.98 10.78
C ILE A 229 2.49 -23.80 10.41
N THR A 230 3.02 -23.54 9.22
CA THR A 230 4.31 -24.08 8.79
C THR A 230 5.35 -23.00 8.92
N ILE A 231 6.33 -23.20 9.80
CA ILE A 231 7.45 -22.28 10.05
C ILE A 231 8.72 -22.96 9.54
N PRO A 232 9.38 -22.39 8.51
CA PRO A 232 10.57 -23.01 7.93
C PRO A 232 11.81 -22.80 8.81
N ASP A 233 12.83 -23.62 8.58
CA ASP A 233 14.13 -23.56 9.28
C ASP A 233 14.90 -22.25 9.06
N SER A 234 14.50 -21.45 8.05
CA SER A 234 15.09 -20.15 7.77
C SER A 234 14.70 -19.08 8.78
N VAL A 235 13.57 -19.25 9.49
CA VAL A 235 13.16 -18.31 10.53
C VAL A 235 14.11 -18.46 11.72
N THR A 236 14.81 -17.39 12.05
CA THR A 236 15.76 -17.31 13.17
C THR A 236 15.32 -16.35 14.25
N GLU A 237 14.36 -15.47 13.97
CA GLU A 237 13.85 -14.47 14.90
C GLU A 237 12.33 -14.45 14.89
N ILE A 238 11.75 -14.55 16.09
CA ILE A 238 10.30 -14.42 16.32
C ILE A 238 10.14 -13.48 17.51
N TYR A 239 9.48 -12.36 17.27
CA TYR A 239 9.30 -11.34 18.28
C TYR A 239 8.09 -11.62 19.18
N ASP A 240 8.02 -10.87 20.29
CA ASP A 240 7.03 -11.08 21.34
C ASP A 240 5.60 -11.06 20.79
N GLY A 241 4.74 -11.87 21.36
CA GLY A 241 3.32 -11.87 21.03
C GLY A 241 2.95 -12.51 19.70
N ALA A 242 3.93 -12.81 18.83
CA ALA A 242 3.70 -13.17 17.41
C ALA A 242 2.59 -14.23 17.20
N PHE A 243 2.40 -15.17 18.12
CA PHE A 243 1.37 -16.22 18.06
C PHE A 243 0.42 -16.17 19.27
N SER A 244 0.45 -15.11 20.06
CA SER A 244 -0.42 -14.99 21.23
C SER A 244 -1.90 -14.96 20.83
N LYS A 245 -2.75 -15.60 21.63
CA LYS A 245 -4.20 -15.75 21.36
C LYS A 245 -4.51 -16.49 20.05
N THR A 246 -3.63 -17.36 19.60
CA THR A 246 -3.89 -18.30 18.51
C THR A 246 -4.23 -19.69 19.07
N LYS A 247 -5.09 -20.42 18.36
CA LYS A 247 -5.37 -21.82 18.70
C LYS A 247 -4.11 -22.70 18.63
N TRP A 248 -3.16 -22.36 17.74
CA TRP A 248 -1.86 -23.03 17.68
C TRP A 248 -1.10 -22.89 18.99
N PHE A 249 -1.01 -21.67 19.55
CA PHE A 249 -0.32 -21.42 20.82
C PHE A 249 -1.03 -22.07 22.00
N ASP A 250 -2.36 -21.99 22.04
CA ASP A 250 -3.17 -22.59 23.11
C ASP A 250 -3.00 -24.11 23.18
N ASN A 251 -2.75 -24.76 22.05
CA ASN A 251 -2.52 -26.19 21.96
C ASN A 251 -1.09 -26.63 22.36
N GLN A 252 -0.16 -25.70 22.60
CA GLN A 252 1.18 -26.05 23.07
C GLN A 252 1.15 -26.50 24.53
N SER A 253 2.04 -27.40 24.89
CA SER A 253 2.25 -27.82 26.29
C SER A 253 2.92 -26.69 27.08
N ASP A 254 2.74 -26.75 28.44
CA ASP A 254 3.49 -25.85 29.32
C ASP A 254 5.00 -26.13 29.20
N GLY A 255 5.80 -25.09 29.32
CA GLY A 255 7.25 -25.12 29.15
C GLY A 255 7.72 -24.22 28.00
N VAL A 256 8.91 -24.52 27.49
CA VAL A 256 9.46 -23.79 26.33
C VAL A 256 8.68 -24.17 25.08
N VAL A 257 8.06 -23.18 24.45
CA VAL A 257 7.35 -23.33 23.17
C VAL A 257 8.33 -23.05 22.03
N TYR A 258 8.45 -24.02 21.13
CA TYR A 258 9.23 -23.88 19.91
C TYR A 258 8.32 -23.60 18.72
N ALA A 259 8.68 -22.56 17.97
CA ALA A 259 8.09 -22.24 16.68
C ALA A 259 9.14 -22.51 15.59
N GLY A 260 9.00 -23.65 14.90
CA GLY A 260 10.09 -24.18 14.08
C GLY A 260 11.30 -24.54 14.95
N LYS A 261 12.46 -23.94 14.64
CA LYS A 261 13.71 -24.11 15.43
C LYS A 261 13.91 -23.04 16.50
N VAL A 262 13.05 -22.03 16.57
CA VAL A 262 13.18 -20.91 17.50
C VAL A 262 12.50 -21.25 18.82
N ALA A 263 13.19 -21.10 19.94
CA ALA A 263 12.60 -21.09 21.27
C ALA A 263 11.84 -19.76 21.41
N TYR A 264 10.53 -19.81 21.14
CA TYR A 264 9.73 -18.61 20.98
C TYR A 264 9.37 -17.95 22.31
N THR A 265 8.86 -18.74 23.26
CA THR A 265 8.41 -18.23 24.56
C THR A 265 8.24 -19.36 25.57
N TYR A 266 7.92 -19.03 26.81
CA TYR A 266 7.57 -20.00 27.86
C TYR A 266 6.07 -19.92 28.14
N LYS A 267 5.38 -21.06 28.17
CA LYS A 267 3.96 -21.19 28.50
C LYS A 267 3.80 -21.78 29.91
N GLY A 268 2.84 -21.25 30.67
CA GLY A 268 2.56 -21.66 32.05
C GLY A 268 3.47 -20.97 33.07
N ASP A 269 3.46 -21.51 34.32
CA ASP A 269 4.26 -20.97 35.42
C ASP A 269 5.72 -21.32 35.28
N MET A 270 6.57 -20.31 35.20
CA MET A 270 8.03 -20.52 35.10
C MET A 270 8.59 -21.06 36.42
N PRO A 271 9.41 -22.13 36.39
CA PRO A 271 10.02 -22.65 37.60
C PRO A 271 10.83 -21.56 38.33
N LYS A 272 10.70 -21.54 39.68
CA LYS A 272 11.49 -20.62 40.51
C LYS A 272 12.99 -20.91 40.27
N ASN A 273 13.76 -19.87 39.95
CA ASN A 273 15.19 -19.90 39.60
C ASN A 273 15.55 -20.15 38.13
N THR A 274 14.63 -20.10 37.22
CA THR A 274 14.97 -20.07 35.77
C THR A 274 15.61 -18.73 35.43
N LYS A 275 16.86 -18.75 34.95
CA LYS A 275 17.51 -17.55 34.39
C LYS A 275 17.22 -17.52 32.87
N TYR A 276 16.79 -16.38 32.39
CA TYR A 276 16.80 -16.13 30.93
C TYR A 276 18.26 -16.13 30.45
N CYS A 277 18.55 -16.90 29.43
CA CYS A 277 19.80 -16.84 28.68
C CYS A 277 19.59 -15.98 27.44
#